data_07334bffa65971abf0d4504ed060538f
#
_entry.id   07334bffa65971abf0d4504ed060538f
#
_cell.length_a   1.000
_cell.length_b   1.000
_cell.length_c   1.000
_cell.angle_alpha   90.00
_cell.angle_beta   90.00
_cell.angle_gamma   90.00
#
_symmetry.space_group_name_H-M   'P 1'
#
loop_
_entity.id
_entity.type
_entity.pdbx_description
1 polymer ?
#
loop_
_entity_poly.entity_id
_entity_poly.type
_entity_poly.pdbx_seq_one_letter_code
_entity_poly.pdbx_strand_id
1 'polypeptide(L)'
;MNSDLKFLGIQMDCTSDTVRNANHIAKSLYDNPGCDYAITPECALSGYGENSPNADCDEALEIVLNASRETQTGLFLGTMAKDGEDLYNDCLIINNQGTIVNHQPKRQIIPYDTQLGCKPAPTTDPIQLPNHPGISAGVMVCNDFWGGPLGGMTCLPQQYCKDGAVNILIHCTNGARGNGELIDQINWDWHTAWLQQISSIFRIVVISVDSSCHMKGEPYNGRTSSPSGCWVSGEKIAGVSESRQHNFTVTLPMDKMHPWGNYLANHT
;
A
#
# COMPACT_ATOMS: atom_id res chain seq x y z
N MET A 1 0.84 -7.90 27.46
CA MET A 1 0.95 -6.43 27.31
C MET A 1 0.64 -6.16 25.85
N ASN A 2 -0.48 -5.49 25.53
CA ASN A 2 -0.78 -5.09 24.17
C ASN A 2 0.15 -3.91 23.85
N SER A 3 1.20 -4.17 23.10
CA SER A 3 2.08 -3.11 22.59
C SER A 3 1.40 -2.43 21.40
N ASP A 4 1.45 -1.11 21.35
CA ASP A 4 1.01 -0.36 20.19
C ASP A 4 1.82 -0.78 18.95
N LEU A 5 1.19 -0.76 17.76
CA LEU A 5 1.85 -0.98 16.47
C LEU A 5 2.25 0.34 15.84
N LYS A 6 3.50 0.44 15.43
CA LYS A 6 4.02 1.62 14.74
C LYS A 6 4.24 1.35 13.26
N PHE A 7 3.57 2.10 12.39
CA PHE A 7 3.69 2.03 10.94
C PHE A 7 4.44 3.23 10.38
N LEU A 8 5.22 2.99 9.34
CA LEU A 8 5.90 3.98 8.52
C LEU A 8 5.28 3.98 7.12
N GLY A 9 4.74 5.09 6.66
CA GLY A 9 4.37 5.29 5.26
C GLY A 9 5.51 5.99 4.51
N ILE A 10 5.98 5.41 3.41
CA ILE A 10 7.07 5.94 2.59
C ILE A 10 6.50 6.47 1.29
N GLN A 11 6.13 7.76 1.24
CA GLN A 11 5.73 8.42 -0.01
C GLN A 11 6.99 8.80 -0.79
N MET A 12 7.20 8.16 -1.94
CA MET A 12 8.44 8.26 -2.71
C MET A 12 8.21 8.30 -4.22
N ASP A 13 9.22 8.75 -4.97
CA ASP A 13 9.25 8.61 -6.41
C ASP A 13 9.52 7.15 -6.81
N CYS A 14 8.64 6.58 -7.61
CA CYS A 14 8.78 5.22 -8.14
C CYS A 14 9.42 5.29 -9.53
N THR A 15 10.74 5.39 -9.58
CA THR A 15 11.49 5.57 -10.83
C THR A 15 11.81 4.24 -11.51
N SER A 16 12.32 4.27 -12.74
CA SER A 16 12.82 3.08 -13.44
C SER A 16 14.19 2.58 -12.93
N ASP A 17 14.84 3.34 -12.06
CA ASP A 17 16.09 2.95 -11.40
C ASP A 17 15.79 2.18 -10.11
N THR A 18 15.80 0.86 -10.20
CA THR A 18 15.44 -0.06 -9.11
C THR A 18 16.36 0.08 -7.90
N VAL A 19 17.67 0.25 -8.13
CA VAL A 19 18.66 0.42 -7.06
C VAL A 19 18.50 1.76 -6.34
N ARG A 20 18.20 2.83 -7.07
CA ARG A 20 17.85 4.13 -6.47
C ARG A 20 16.60 4.03 -5.60
N ASN A 21 15.58 3.34 -6.09
CA ASN A 21 14.34 3.11 -5.36
C ASN A 21 14.61 2.32 -4.07
N ALA A 22 15.37 1.23 -4.17
CA ALA A 22 15.75 0.40 -3.03
C ALA A 22 16.55 1.16 -1.98
N ASN A 23 17.52 1.97 -2.39
CA ASN A 23 18.31 2.81 -1.49
C ASN A 23 17.44 3.86 -0.78
N HIS A 24 16.42 4.41 -1.46
CA HIS A 24 15.48 5.34 -0.82
C HIS A 24 14.64 4.62 0.25
N ILE A 25 14.13 3.41 -0.05
CA ILE A 25 13.38 2.60 0.91
C ILE A 25 14.28 2.24 2.11
N ALA A 26 15.47 1.71 1.86
CA ALA A 26 16.42 1.36 2.92
C ALA A 26 16.76 2.56 3.81
N LYS A 27 17.07 3.71 3.21
CA LYS A 27 17.31 4.96 3.97
C LYS A 27 16.10 5.34 4.83
N SER A 28 14.89 5.21 4.30
CA SER A 28 13.67 5.52 5.05
C SER A 28 13.49 4.61 6.26
N LEU A 29 13.83 3.33 6.14
CA LEU A 29 13.84 2.38 7.25
C LEU A 29 14.88 2.77 8.32
N TYR A 30 16.11 3.07 7.92
CA TYR A 30 17.19 3.48 8.85
C TYR A 30 16.88 4.81 9.56
N ASP A 31 16.27 5.76 8.86
CA ASP A 31 15.92 7.07 9.42
C ASP A 31 14.73 7.01 10.41
N ASN A 32 13.94 5.90 10.40
CA ASN A 32 12.75 5.73 11.22
C ASN A 32 12.79 4.44 12.07
N PRO A 33 13.75 4.30 12.96
CA PRO A 33 13.92 3.09 13.75
C PRO A 33 12.72 2.84 14.67
N GLY A 34 12.48 1.56 14.97
CA GLY A 34 11.42 1.12 15.89
C GLY A 34 10.01 1.19 15.30
N CYS A 35 9.87 1.24 13.97
CA CYS A 35 8.62 0.94 13.31
C CYS A 35 8.47 -0.58 13.17
N ASP A 36 7.26 -1.11 13.43
CA ASP A 36 6.97 -2.53 13.26
C ASP A 36 6.83 -2.87 11.78
N TYR A 37 6.23 -1.96 11.01
CA TYR A 37 6.01 -2.13 9.56
C TYR A 37 6.23 -0.84 8.80
N ALA A 38 6.70 -0.98 7.55
CA ALA A 38 6.71 0.08 6.57
C ALA A 38 5.81 -0.30 5.37
N ILE A 39 5.29 0.72 4.69
CA ILE A 39 4.41 0.58 3.53
C ILE A 39 4.96 1.48 2.43
N THR A 40 5.11 0.94 1.22
CA THR A 40 5.55 1.69 0.04
C THR A 40 4.40 1.87 -0.96
N PRO A 41 4.55 2.76 -1.94
CA PRO A 41 3.62 2.84 -3.06
C PRO A 41 3.56 1.56 -3.91
N GLU A 42 2.57 1.47 -4.78
CA GLU A 42 2.51 0.51 -5.89
C GLU A 42 3.74 0.65 -6.77
N CYS A 43 4.36 -0.48 -7.14
CA CYS A 43 5.57 -0.54 -7.98
C CYS A 43 6.75 0.31 -7.45
N ALA A 44 6.86 0.48 -6.13
CA ALA A 44 7.92 1.28 -5.52
C ALA A 44 9.33 0.78 -5.88
N LEU A 45 9.53 -0.54 -5.95
CA LEU A 45 10.84 -1.11 -6.27
C LEU A 45 11.14 -1.10 -7.76
N SER A 46 10.23 -1.65 -8.58
CA SER A 46 10.42 -1.83 -10.03
C SER A 46 10.22 -0.56 -10.85
N GLY A 47 9.58 0.47 -10.28
CA GLY A 47 8.94 1.53 -11.05
C GLY A 47 7.66 1.07 -11.74
N TYR A 48 6.94 2.01 -12.38
CA TYR A 48 5.67 1.73 -13.05
C TYR A 48 5.70 2.31 -14.48
N GLY A 49 6.48 1.71 -15.36
CA GLY A 49 6.69 2.13 -16.73
C GLY A 49 6.87 0.96 -17.69
N GLU A 50 7.07 1.26 -18.97
CA GLU A 50 7.18 0.26 -20.06
C GLU A 50 8.32 -0.75 -19.82
N ASN A 51 9.37 -0.36 -19.13
CA ASN A 51 10.52 -1.22 -18.82
C ASN A 51 10.38 -2.01 -17.51
N SER A 52 9.40 -1.67 -16.67
CA SER A 52 9.24 -2.28 -15.34
C SER A 52 8.98 -3.80 -15.36
N PRO A 53 8.28 -4.37 -16.37
CA PRO A 53 8.11 -5.83 -16.47
C PRO A 53 9.42 -6.60 -16.63
N ASN A 54 10.45 -5.95 -17.18
CA ASN A 54 11.76 -6.54 -17.44
C ASN A 54 12.86 -5.95 -16.53
N ALA A 55 12.46 -5.14 -15.53
CA ALA A 55 13.42 -4.59 -14.59
C ALA A 55 14.09 -5.72 -13.80
N ASP A 56 15.43 -5.68 -13.77
CA ASP A 56 16.18 -6.52 -12.86
C ASP A 56 16.07 -5.92 -11.45
N CYS A 57 15.36 -6.60 -10.60
CA CYS A 57 15.12 -6.18 -9.22
C CYS A 57 15.93 -6.99 -8.20
N ASP A 58 16.74 -7.96 -8.59
CA ASP A 58 17.39 -8.88 -7.64
C ASP A 58 18.33 -8.14 -6.67
N GLU A 59 19.24 -7.30 -7.19
CA GLU A 59 20.12 -6.47 -6.36
C GLU A 59 19.31 -5.49 -5.50
N ALA A 60 18.32 -4.83 -6.09
CA ALA A 60 17.46 -3.87 -5.41
C ALA A 60 16.65 -4.54 -4.29
N LEU A 61 16.14 -5.73 -4.52
CA LEU A 61 15.40 -6.50 -3.53
C LEU A 61 16.30 -6.89 -2.35
N GLU A 62 17.51 -7.36 -2.62
CA GLU A 62 18.48 -7.70 -1.56
C GLU A 62 18.82 -6.49 -0.67
N ILE A 63 18.97 -5.29 -1.24
CA ILE A 63 19.17 -4.04 -0.46
C ILE A 63 18.01 -3.85 0.52
N VAL A 64 16.77 -3.99 0.05
CA VAL A 64 15.56 -3.80 0.86
C VAL A 64 15.41 -4.88 1.92
N LEU A 65 15.64 -6.16 1.58
CA LEU A 65 15.57 -7.28 2.53
C LEU A 65 16.60 -7.13 3.65
N ASN A 66 17.82 -6.71 3.32
CA ASN A 66 18.86 -6.45 4.30
C ASN A 66 18.48 -5.29 5.23
N ALA A 67 18.00 -4.17 4.70
CA ALA A 67 17.55 -3.04 5.51
C ALA A 67 16.37 -3.42 6.43
N SER A 68 15.40 -4.19 5.92
CA SER A 68 14.29 -4.74 6.72
C SER A 68 14.81 -5.58 7.90
N ARG A 69 15.78 -6.47 7.65
CA ARG A 69 16.41 -7.31 8.68
C ARG A 69 17.19 -6.50 9.71
N GLU A 70 18.01 -5.55 9.27
CA GLU A 70 18.85 -4.74 10.14
C GLU A 70 18.05 -3.79 11.03
N THR A 71 16.97 -3.22 10.49
CA THR A 71 16.06 -2.34 11.25
C THR A 71 14.98 -3.09 12.02
N GLN A 72 14.85 -4.41 11.79
CA GLN A 72 13.78 -5.26 12.32
C GLN A 72 12.38 -4.75 11.98
N THR A 73 12.21 -4.14 10.81
CA THR A 73 10.95 -3.57 10.32
C THR A 73 10.38 -4.47 9.23
N GLY A 74 9.16 -4.97 9.40
CA GLY A 74 8.42 -5.65 8.33
C GLY A 74 8.04 -4.66 7.22
N LEU A 75 7.78 -5.15 6.00
CA LEU A 75 7.54 -4.25 4.87
C LEU A 75 6.44 -4.78 3.95
N PHE A 76 5.58 -3.87 3.49
CA PHE A 76 4.65 -4.02 2.39
C PHE A 76 5.26 -3.32 1.18
N LEU A 77 5.86 -4.09 0.27
CA LEU A 77 6.67 -3.60 -0.83
C LEU A 77 5.94 -3.74 -2.16
N GLY A 78 5.52 -2.62 -2.76
CA GLY A 78 4.97 -2.62 -4.12
C GLY A 78 6.05 -2.84 -5.18
N THR A 79 5.83 -3.80 -6.08
CA THR A 79 6.75 -4.11 -7.18
C THR A 79 6.04 -4.87 -8.31
N MET A 80 6.68 -4.95 -9.48
CA MET A 80 6.35 -5.98 -10.47
C MET A 80 7.06 -7.27 -10.08
N ALA A 81 6.35 -8.39 -10.04
CA ALA A 81 6.88 -9.69 -9.68
C ALA A 81 6.49 -10.76 -10.70
N LYS A 82 7.38 -11.71 -10.94
CA LYS A 82 7.12 -12.86 -11.81
C LYS A 82 6.87 -14.11 -10.97
N ASP A 83 5.85 -14.88 -11.35
CA ASP A 83 5.60 -16.23 -10.88
C ASP A 83 5.57 -17.16 -12.11
N GLY A 84 6.66 -17.88 -12.34
CA GLY A 84 6.89 -18.59 -13.59
C GLY A 84 6.94 -17.64 -14.79
N GLU A 85 6.01 -17.85 -15.75
CA GLU A 85 5.87 -16.99 -16.94
C GLU A 85 4.91 -15.80 -16.71
N ASP A 86 4.20 -15.79 -15.61
CA ASP A 86 3.19 -14.81 -15.31
C ASP A 86 3.78 -13.59 -14.60
N LEU A 87 3.38 -12.40 -15.05
CA LEU A 87 3.76 -11.13 -14.44
C LEU A 87 2.59 -10.58 -13.62
N TYR A 88 2.89 -10.08 -12.43
CA TYR A 88 1.94 -9.45 -11.54
C TYR A 88 2.41 -8.08 -11.07
N ASN A 89 1.48 -7.15 -10.95
CA ASN A 89 1.64 -5.96 -10.14
C ASN A 89 1.34 -6.38 -8.70
N ASP A 90 2.34 -6.43 -7.85
CA ASP A 90 2.30 -7.17 -6.59
C ASP A 90 2.69 -6.30 -5.40
N CYS A 91 2.22 -6.70 -4.23
CA CYS A 91 2.72 -6.24 -2.95
C CYS A 91 3.38 -7.42 -2.22
N LEU A 92 4.70 -7.42 -2.12
CA LEU A 92 5.45 -8.41 -1.34
C LEU A 92 5.32 -8.09 0.14
N ILE A 93 4.99 -9.10 0.94
CA ILE A 93 4.94 -8.99 2.40
C ILE A 93 6.22 -9.58 2.97
N ILE A 94 7.02 -8.73 3.59
CA ILE A 94 8.33 -9.04 4.14
C ILE A 94 8.25 -8.95 5.66
N ASN A 95 8.74 -9.97 6.36
CA ASN A 95 8.80 -9.94 7.82
C ASN A 95 10.03 -9.14 8.32
N ASN A 96 10.11 -8.93 9.63
CA ASN A 96 11.21 -8.20 10.25
C ASN A 96 12.57 -8.93 10.24
N GLN A 97 12.63 -10.15 9.71
CA GLN A 97 13.89 -10.87 9.43
C GLN A 97 14.33 -10.69 7.96
N GLY A 98 13.66 -9.82 7.19
CA GLY A 98 13.96 -9.62 5.77
C GLY A 98 13.63 -10.85 4.92
N THR A 99 12.56 -11.58 5.24
CA THR A 99 12.10 -12.74 4.48
C THR A 99 10.75 -12.43 3.86
N ILE A 100 10.58 -12.69 2.57
CA ILE A 100 9.29 -12.63 1.89
C ILE A 100 8.45 -13.79 2.41
N VAL A 101 7.32 -13.46 3.04
CA VAL A 101 6.42 -14.44 3.66
C VAL A 101 5.08 -14.57 2.97
N ASN A 102 4.73 -13.61 2.12
CA ASN A 102 3.50 -13.64 1.34
C ASN A 102 3.59 -12.71 0.12
N HIS A 103 2.65 -12.89 -0.81
CA HIS A 103 2.44 -12.13 -2.02
C HIS A 103 0.97 -11.72 -2.09
N GLN A 104 0.70 -10.47 -2.46
CA GLN A 104 -0.65 -9.96 -2.67
C GLN A 104 -0.74 -9.23 -4.02
N PRO A 105 -0.87 -9.97 -5.11
CA PRO A 105 -0.96 -9.40 -6.44
C PRO A 105 -2.28 -8.61 -6.62
N LYS A 106 -2.22 -7.56 -7.42
CA LYS A 106 -3.36 -6.73 -7.80
C LYS A 106 -4.44 -7.56 -8.47
N ARG A 107 -5.66 -7.46 -7.97
CA ARG A 107 -6.81 -8.20 -8.47
C ARG A 107 -7.55 -7.44 -9.56
N GLN A 108 -7.71 -6.14 -9.37
CA GLN A 108 -8.44 -5.27 -10.29
C GLN A 108 -7.45 -4.48 -11.15
N ILE A 109 -6.87 -5.15 -12.15
CA ILE A 109 -5.92 -4.54 -13.08
C ILE A 109 -6.60 -3.48 -13.94
N ILE A 110 -5.84 -2.46 -14.31
CA ILE A 110 -6.26 -1.41 -15.25
C ILE A 110 -5.72 -1.69 -16.66
N PRO A 111 -6.21 -1.00 -17.70
CA PRO A 111 -5.72 -1.20 -19.07
C PRO A 111 -4.20 -1.07 -19.21
N TYR A 112 -3.56 -0.21 -18.41
CA TYR A 112 -2.11 -0.05 -18.44
C TYR A 112 -1.39 -1.28 -17.87
N ASP A 113 -1.87 -1.89 -16.77
CA ASP A 113 -1.33 -3.16 -16.28
C ASP A 113 -1.40 -4.25 -17.36
N THR A 114 -2.52 -4.30 -18.10
CA THR A 114 -2.70 -5.25 -19.21
C THR A 114 -1.70 -4.99 -20.34
N GLN A 115 -1.43 -3.73 -20.69
CA GLN A 115 -0.42 -3.37 -21.68
C GLN A 115 1.00 -3.80 -21.26
N LEU A 116 1.29 -3.76 -19.98
CA LEU A 116 2.54 -4.24 -19.42
C LEU A 116 2.62 -5.77 -19.33
N GLY A 117 1.54 -6.50 -19.61
CA GLY A 117 1.46 -7.96 -19.56
C GLY A 117 1.10 -8.52 -18.19
N CYS A 118 0.68 -7.69 -17.24
CA CYS A 118 0.27 -8.14 -15.93
C CYS A 118 -1.03 -8.95 -15.99
N LYS A 119 -1.12 -9.99 -15.16
CA LYS A 119 -2.32 -10.77 -14.92
C LYS A 119 -3.02 -10.32 -13.63
N PRO A 120 -4.36 -10.41 -13.56
CA PRO A 120 -5.07 -10.20 -12.31
C PRO A 120 -4.85 -11.38 -11.36
N ALA A 121 -4.77 -11.10 -10.07
CA ALA A 121 -4.79 -12.15 -9.06
C ALA A 121 -6.13 -12.91 -9.09
N PRO A 122 -6.12 -14.24 -8.94
CA PRO A 122 -7.36 -15.02 -8.90
C PRO A 122 -8.17 -14.76 -7.63
N THR A 123 -7.50 -14.62 -6.52
CA THR A 123 -8.09 -14.32 -5.19
C THR A 123 -7.15 -13.38 -4.41
N THR A 124 -7.71 -12.71 -3.42
CA THR A 124 -6.95 -11.95 -2.44
C THR A 124 -7.53 -12.26 -1.07
N ASP A 125 -6.81 -13.06 -0.28
CA ASP A 125 -7.24 -13.42 1.06
C ASP A 125 -6.59 -12.48 2.09
N PRO A 126 -7.25 -12.24 3.24
CA PRO A 126 -6.62 -11.53 4.34
C PRO A 126 -5.36 -12.27 4.80
N ILE A 127 -4.36 -11.52 5.17
CA ILE A 127 -3.12 -12.06 5.75
C ILE A 127 -3.05 -11.79 7.24
N GLN A 128 -2.40 -12.65 8.00
CA GLN A 128 -1.97 -12.31 9.35
C GLN A 128 -0.73 -11.43 9.27
N LEU A 129 -0.68 -10.35 10.05
CA LEU A 129 0.52 -9.52 10.10
C LEU A 129 1.71 -10.37 10.58
N PRO A 130 2.83 -10.39 9.87
CA PRO A 130 4.04 -11.08 10.31
C PRO A 130 4.42 -10.62 11.74
N ASN A 131 4.73 -11.55 12.64
CA ASN A 131 5.07 -11.30 14.04
C ASN A 131 3.94 -10.76 14.96
N HIS A 132 2.74 -10.49 14.43
CA HIS A 132 1.58 -10.06 15.21
C HIS A 132 0.38 -10.96 14.92
N PRO A 133 0.43 -12.25 15.32
CA PRO A 133 -0.67 -13.18 15.14
C PRO A 133 -1.91 -12.67 15.89
N GLY A 134 -3.04 -12.66 15.23
CA GLY A 134 -4.29 -12.10 15.74
C GLY A 134 -4.64 -10.73 15.16
N ILE A 135 -3.74 -10.11 14.38
CA ILE A 135 -4.06 -8.94 13.56
C ILE A 135 -4.08 -9.36 12.09
N SER A 136 -5.25 -9.25 11.48
CA SER A 136 -5.48 -9.57 10.08
C SER A 136 -5.50 -8.30 9.24
N ALA A 137 -4.80 -8.32 8.10
CA ALA A 137 -4.74 -7.22 7.15
C ALA A 137 -5.34 -7.61 5.80
N GLY A 138 -6.13 -6.71 5.23
CA GLY A 138 -6.48 -6.71 3.81
C GLY A 138 -5.49 -5.84 3.05
N VAL A 139 -4.70 -6.45 2.16
CA VAL A 139 -3.71 -5.72 1.35
C VAL A 139 -4.26 -5.50 -0.05
N MET A 140 -4.14 -4.29 -0.55
CA MET A 140 -4.70 -3.86 -1.82
C MET A 140 -3.71 -3.03 -2.60
N VAL A 141 -3.70 -3.24 -3.93
CA VAL A 141 -2.85 -2.48 -4.84
C VAL A 141 -3.72 -1.57 -5.70
N CYS A 142 -3.56 -0.27 -5.52
CA CYS A 142 -4.15 0.81 -6.33
C CYS A 142 -5.66 0.62 -6.58
N ASN A 143 -6.05 0.21 -7.79
CA ASN A 143 -7.43 0.06 -8.23
C ASN A 143 -8.24 -0.96 -7.42
N ASP A 144 -7.60 -1.84 -6.68
CA ASP A 144 -8.27 -2.76 -5.75
C ASP A 144 -9.05 -2.01 -4.67
N PHE A 145 -8.57 -0.86 -4.24
CA PHE A 145 -9.25 -0.03 -3.24
C PHE A 145 -10.37 0.80 -3.84
N TRP A 146 -10.23 1.22 -5.10
CA TRP A 146 -11.12 2.16 -5.76
C TRP A 146 -12.31 1.50 -6.46
N GLY A 147 -12.28 0.19 -6.64
CA GLY A 147 -13.37 -0.57 -7.22
C GLY A 147 -14.66 -0.37 -6.43
N GLY A 148 -15.71 0.00 -7.11
CA GLY A 148 -16.98 0.30 -6.49
C GLY A 148 -18.09 0.52 -7.51
N PRO A 149 -19.20 1.12 -7.12
CA PRO A 149 -20.43 1.21 -7.91
C PRO A 149 -20.28 1.92 -9.27
N LEU A 150 -19.22 2.69 -9.47
CA LEU A 150 -19.02 3.44 -10.71
C LEU A 150 -18.42 2.64 -11.87
N GLY A 151 -17.87 1.45 -11.62
CA GLY A 151 -17.18 0.66 -12.64
C GLY A 151 -17.64 -0.79 -12.81
N GLY A 152 -18.67 -1.24 -12.09
CA GLY A 152 -19.07 -2.66 -12.09
C GLY A 152 -18.00 -3.57 -11.47
N MET A 153 -16.99 -3.02 -10.82
CA MET A 153 -15.95 -3.75 -10.14
C MET A 153 -16.35 -4.13 -8.72
N THR A 154 -15.75 -5.17 -8.20
CA THR A 154 -15.96 -5.62 -6.83
C THR A 154 -15.37 -4.61 -5.84
N CYS A 155 -16.12 -4.23 -4.83
CA CYS A 155 -15.60 -3.44 -3.72
C CYS A 155 -14.78 -4.34 -2.78
N LEU A 156 -13.47 -4.48 -3.04
CA LEU A 156 -12.60 -5.33 -2.24
C LEU A 156 -12.49 -4.89 -0.77
N PRO A 157 -12.43 -3.59 -0.42
CA PRO A 157 -12.51 -3.17 0.97
C PRO A 157 -13.73 -3.74 1.69
N GLN A 158 -14.90 -3.75 1.02
CA GLN A 158 -16.12 -4.32 1.57
C GLN A 158 -16.02 -5.84 1.75
N GLN A 159 -15.43 -6.56 0.79
CA GLN A 159 -15.23 -8.01 0.92
C GLN A 159 -14.34 -8.33 2.10
N TYR A 160 -13.16 -7.70 2.22
CA TYR A 160 -12.27 -7.90 3.35
C TYR A 160 -12.95 -7.64 4.70
N CYS A 161 -13.77 -6.60 4.79
CA CYS A 161 -14.44 -6.26 6.03
C CYS A 161 -15.58 -7.22 6.36
N LYS A 162 -16.35 -7.69 5.36
CA LYS A 162 -17.50 -8.57 5.58
C LYS A 162 -17.10 -10.02 5.83
N ASP A 163 -16.21 -10.54 5.00
CA ASP A 163 -15.95 -11.97 4.94
C ASP A 163 -14.75 -12.38 5.81
N GLY A 164 -13.78 -11.49 5.96
CA GLY A 164 -12.50 -11.81 6.56
C GLY A 164 -12.25 -11.27 7.94
N ALA A 165 -13.12 -10.40 8.45
CA ALA A 165 -12.88 -9.77 9.74
C ALA A 165 -11.44 -9.22 9.86
N VAL A 166 -11.03 -8.36 8.92
CA VAL A 166 -9.71 -7.72 8.98
C VAL A 166 -9.70 -6.58 9.98
N ASN A 167 -8.54 -6.36 10.59
CA ASN A 167 -8.31 -5.27 11.54
C ASN A 167 -7.85 -3.99 10.86
N ILE A 168 -7.14 -4.14 9.73
CA ILE A 168 -6.49 -3.05 9.01
C ILE A 168 -6.57 -3.29 7.50
N LEU A 169 -6.76 -2.23 6.75
CA LEU A 169 -6.61 -2.19 5.29
C LEU A 169 -5.32 -1.46 4.94
N ILE A 170 -4.44 -2.11 4.19
CA ILE A 170 -3.19 -1.57 3.69
C ILE A 170 -3.33 -1.36 2.19
N HIS A 171 -3.05 -0.15 1.74
CA HIS A 171 -3.22 0.27 0.35
C HIS A 171 -1.94 0.88 -0.21
N CYS A 172 -1.34 0.18 -1.16
CA CYS A 172 -0.19 0.62 -1.94
C CYS A 172 -0.71 1.18 -3.27
N THR A 173 -0.50 2.46 -3.57
CA THR A 173 -1.02 3.06 -4.81
C THR A 173 0.01 3.90 -5.54
N ASN A 174 -0.16 4.05 -6.85
CA ASN A 174 0.62 4.91 -7.72
C ASN A 174 -0.32 5.48 -8.80
N GLY A 175 -1.14 6.43 -8.41
CA GLY A 175 -2.20 6.95 -9.26
C GLY A 175 -1.68 7.83 -10.39
N ALA A 176 -2.44 7.86 -11.50
CA ALA A 176 -2.18 8.75 -12.61
C ALA A 176 -2.34 10.22 -12.22
N ARG A 177 -1.46 11.08 -12.72
CA ARG A 177 -1.45 12.53 -12.50
C ARG A 177 -0.93 13.25 -13.75
N GLY A 178 -0.98 14.58 -13.71
CA GLY A 178 -0.55 15.41 -14.84
C GLY A 178 -1.66 15.64 -15.88
N ASN A 179 -2.92 15.38 -15.50
CA ASN A 179 -4.08 15.62 -16.36
C ASN A 179 -4.61 17.06 -16.26
N GLY A 180 -3.86 17.92 -15.58
CA GLY A 180 -4.24 19.31 -15.29
C GLY A 180 -4.76 19.50 -13.87
N GLU A 181 -4.55 20.70 -13.35
CA GLU A 181 -4.78 21.03 -11.93
C GLU A 181 -6.22 20.70 -11.44
N LEU A 182 -7.21 20.96 -12.27
CA LEU A 182 -8.61 20.67 -11.92
C LEU A 182 -8.87 19.17 -11.80
N ILE A 183 -8.36 18.36 -12.72
CA ILE A 183 -8.56 16.91 -12.71
C ILE A 183 -7.80 16.28 -11.56
N ASP A 184 -6.58 16.75 -11.29
CA ASP A 184 -5.79 16.27 -10.16
C ASP A 184 -6.45 16.63 -8.81
N GLN A 185 -7.09 17.80 -8.71
CA GLN A 185 -7.88 18.17 -7.53
C GLN A 185 -9.12 17.29 -7.37
N ILE A 186 -9.85 17.01 -8.45
CA ILE A 186 -11.03 16.12 -8.43
C ILE A 186 -10.62 14.71 -7.98
N ASN A 187 -9.52 14.18 -8.51
CA ASN A 187 -8.99 12.87 -8.10
C ASN A 187 -8.64 12.85 -6.62
N TRP A 188 -7.93 13.87 -6.14
CA TRP A 188 -7.58 13.99 -4.73
C TRP A 188 -8.81 14.01 -3.82
N ASP A 189 -9.80 14.82 -4.13
CA ASP A 189 -11.00 14.96 -3.33
C ASP A 189 -11.82 13.67 -3.30
N TRP A 190 -11.93 13.00 -4.47
CA TRP A 190 -12.62 11.73 -4.58
C TRP A 190 -11.92 10.62 -3.76
N HIS A 191 -10.60 10.48 -3.92
CA HIS A 191 -9.83 9.50 -3.16
C HIS A 191 -9.88 9.77 -1.66
N THR A 192 -9.79 11.03 -1.25
CA THR A 192 -9.91 11.43 0.16
C THR A 192 -11.26 11.02 0.74
N ALA A 193 -12.34 11.34 0.03
CA ALA A 193 -13.69 10.97 0.45
C ALA A 193 -13.87 9.45 0.57
N TRP A 194 -13.31 8.69 -0.36
CA TRP A 194 -13.42 7.24 -0.36
C TRP A 194 -12.65 6.59 0.80
N LEU A 195 -11.41 7.03 1.07
CA LEU A 195 -10.62 6.57 2.22
C LEU A 195 -11.34 6.84 3.55
N GLN A 196 -11.90 8.04 3.71
CA GLN A 196 -12.70 8.41 4.88
C GLN A 196 -13.95 7.55 5.00
N GLN A 197 -14.66 7.35 3.90
CA GLN A 197 -15.92 6.59 3.86
C GLN A 197 -15.70 5.12 4.26
N ILE A 198 -14.72 4.45 3.66
CA ILE A 198 -14.39 3.07 3.98
C ILE A 198 -13.98 2.92 5.44
N SER A 199 -13.08 3.78 5.91
CA SER A 199 -12.66 3.78 7.31
C SER A 199 -13.81 4.03 8.28
N SER A 200 -14.74 4.93 7.94
CA SER A 200 -15.90 5.28 8.76
C SER A 200 -16.97 4.18 8.79
N ILE A 201 -17.39 3.70 7.60
CA ILE A 201 -18.45 2.70 7.48
C ILE A 201 -18.09 1.40 8.18
N PHE A 202 -16.85 0.94 7.97
CA PHE A 202 -16.38 -0.32 8.54
C PHE A 202 -15.67 -0.16 9.88
N ARG A 203 -15.53 1.08 10.39
CA ARG A 203 -14.80 1.40 11.63
C ARG A 203 -13.43 0.71 11.69
N ILE A 204 -12.73 0.75 10.58
CA ILE A 204 -11.47 0.06 10.36
C ILE A 204 -10.33 1.06 10.18
N VAL A 205 -9.13 0.61 10.52
CA VAL A 205 -7.90 1.35 10.18
C VAL A 205 -7.63 1.19 8.68
N VAL A 206 -7.36 2.30 7.99
CA VAL A 206 -6.90 2.32 6.60
C VAL A 206 -5.59 3.07 6.54
N ILE A 207 -4.53 2.42 6.02
CA ILE A 207 -3.27 3.09 5.71
C ILE A 207 -3.09 3.05 4.20
N SER A 208 -2.97 4.23 3.59
CA SER A 208 -2.75 4.39 2.15
C SER A 208 -1.44 5.12 1.91
N VAL A 209 -0.64 4.64 0.94
CA VAL A 209 0.62 5.27 0.55
C VAL A 209 0.66 5.39 -0.97
N ASP A 210 0.72 6.62 -1.46
CA ASP A 210 0.82 6.95 -2.89
C ASP A 210 2.24 7.36 -3.27
N SER A 211 2.59 7.24 -4.55
CA SER A 211 3.86 7.74 -5.05
C SER A 211 3.86 9.27 -5.11
N SER A 212 5.04 9.88 -5.05
CA SER A 212 5.22 11.34 -5.13
C SER A 212 5.51 11.84 -6.54
N CYS A 213 5.68 10.95 -7.51
CA CYS A 213 5.99 11.30 -8.91
C CYS A 213 4.85 10.94 -9.86
N HIS A 214 4.99 11.35 -11.12
CA HIS A 214 4.17 10.82 -12.21
C HIS A 214 4.33 9.29 -12.29
N MET A 215 3.28 8.56 -12.70
CA MET A 215 3.32 7.09 -12.72
C MET A 215 4.45 6.52 -13.59
N LYS A 216 5.01 7.27 -14.53
CA LYS A 216 6.20 6.90 -15.30
C LYS A 216 7.53 7.25 -14.63
N GLY A 217 7.52 7.64 -13.35
CA GLY A 217 8.71 8.02 -12.61
C GLY A 217 9.23 9.45 -12.90
N GLU A 218 8.50 10.23 -13.67
CA GLU A 218 8.85 11.62 -13.97
C GLU A 218 8.51 12.52 -12.76
N PRO A 219 9.35 13.52 -12.44
CA PRO A 219 9.07 14.47 -11.39
C PRO A 219 7.73 15.18 -11.61
N TYR A 220 6.94 15.32 -10.55
CA TYR A 220 5.66 15.99 -10.59
C TYR A 220 5.50 16.95 -9.42
N ASN A 221 5.16 18.20 -9.70
CA ASN A 221 5.02 19.26 -8.70
C ASN A 221 3.57 19.49 -8.25
N GLY A 222 2.62 18.72 -8.78
CA GLY A 222 1.22 18.76 -8.39
C GLY A 222 0.91 17.91 -7.15
N ARG A 223 -0.37 17.69 -6.86
CA ARG A 223 -0.79 16.77 -5.80
C ARG A 223 -0.60 15.33 -6.24
N THR A 224 -0.36 14.45 -5.28
CA THR A 224 -0.53 13.00 -5.48
C THR A 224 -1.97 12.72 -5.89
N SER A 225 -2.26 11.61 -6.58
CA SER A 225 -3.63 11.28 -6.99
C SER A 225 -4.48 10.91 -5.79
N SER A 226 -3.84 10.34 -4.77
CA SER A 226 -4.45 9.95 -3.49
C SER A 226 -3.62 10.53 -2.34
N PRO A 227 -4.25 10.96 -1.25
CA PRO A 227 -3.48 11.35 -0.07
C PRO A 227 -2.84 10.13 0.60
N SER A 228 -1.55 10.22 0.93
CA SER A 228 -0.92 9.26 1.81
C SER A 228 -1.28 9.56 3.26
N GLY A 229 -1.61 8.53 4.03
CA GLY A 229 -1.95 8.71 5.43
C GLY A 229 -2.61 7.50 6.09
N CYS A 230 -3.05 7.72 7.32
CA CYS A 230 -3.79 6.77 8.12
C CYS A 230 -5.13 7.36 8.55
N TRP A 231 -6.20 6.59 8.34
CA TRP A 231 -7.57 6.92 8.75
C TRP A 231 -8.04 5.89 9.77
N VAL A 232 -8.68 6.37 10.83
CA VAL A 232 -9.31 5.55 11.87
C VAL A 232 -10.73 6.03 12.06
N SER A 233 -11.70 5.18 11.80
CA SER A 233 -13.13 5.50 11.92
C SER A 233 -13.54 6.79 11.16
N GLY A 234 -12.93 7.02 10.00
CA GLY A 234 -13.19 8.18 9.13
C GLY A 234 -12.35 9.42 9.42
N GLU A 235 -11.58 9.43 10.50
CA GLU A 235 -10.69 10.54 10.83
C GLU A 235 -9.26 10.26 10.33
N LYS A 236 -8.66 11.23 9.62
CA LYS A 236 -7.25 11.17 9.23
C LYS A 236 -6.38 11.56 10.43
N ILE A 237 -5.68 10.60 11.00
CA ILE A 237 -4.86 10.78 12.22
C ILE A 237 -3.38 11.02 11.94
N ALA A 238 -2.90 10.65 10.75
CA ALA A 238 -1.53 10.88 10.29
C ALA A 238 -1.48 10.95 8.77
N GLY A 239 -0.39 11.48 8.21
CA GLY A 239 -0.12 11.44 6.78
C GLY A 239 0.51 12.69 6.23
N VAL A 240 0.65 12.71 4.91
CA VAL A 240 1.28 13.77 4.13
C VAL A 240 0.21 14.62 3.48
N SER A 241 0.39 15.92 3.47
CA SER A 241 -0.49 16.90 2.81
C SER A 241 0.03 17.36 1.45
N GLU A 242 1.25 16.96 1.09
CA GLU A 242 1.96 17.43 -0.09
C GLU A 242 2.40 16.27 -0.99
N SER A 243 2.60 16.57 -2.28
CA SER A 243 3.05 15.62 -3.29
C SER A 243 4.57 15.46 -3.36
N ARG A 244 5.27 15.60 -2.25
CA ARG A 244 6.74 15.44 -2.19
C ARG A 244 7.08 14.07 -1.63
N GLN A 245 8.33 13.65 -1.87
CA GLN A 245 8.91 12.55 -1.09
C GLN A 245 8.83 12.90 0.39
N HIS A 246 8.08 12.13 1.14
CA HIS A 246 7.88 12.37 2.55
C HIS A 246 7.45 11.12 3.30
N ASN A 247 8.09 10.87 4.41
CA ASN A 247 7.69 9.78 5.30
C ASN A 247 6.72 10.30 6.37
N PHE A 248 5.77 9.46 6.76
CA PHE A 248 4.96 9.69 7.94
C PHE A 248 4.97 8.46 8.84
N THR A 249 4.85 8.67 10.13
CA THR A 249 4.69 7.58 11.09
C THR A 249 3.35 7.68 11.80
N VAL A 250 2.78 6.54 12.17
CA VAL A 250 1.57 6.46 12.99
C VAL A 250 1.71 5.33 13.99
N THR A 251 1.29 5.58 15.24
CA THR A 251 1.21 4.58 16.29
C THR A 251 -0.25 4.24 16.55
N LEU A 252 -0.58 2.98 16.43
CA LEU A 252 -1.94 2.47 16.55
C LEU A 252 -2.07 1.58 17.79
N PRO A 253 -2.91 1.95 18.76
CA PRO A 253 -3.22 1.11 19.89
C PRO A 253 -3.89 -0.20 19.44
N MET A 254 -3.32 -1.33 19.81
CA MET A 254 -3.83 -2.65 19.40
C MET A 254 -5.27 -2.91 19.88
N ASP A 255 -5.65 -2.34 21.03
CA ASP A 255 -6.99 -2.45 21.60
C ASP A 255 -8.06 -1.71 20.79
N LYS A 256 -7.66 -0.79 19.89
CA LYS A 256 -8.56 -0.06 18.97
C LYS A 256 -8.66 -0.70 17.59
N MET A 257 -7.83 -1.72 17.31
CA MET A 257 -7.83 -2.43 16.04
C MET A 257 -8.76 -3.65 16.09
N HIS A 258 -10.08 -3.41 16.13
CA HIS A 258 -11.07 -4.48 16.18
C HIS A 258 -11.56 -4.88 14.79
N PRO A 259 -11.71 -6.18 14.49
CA PRO A 259 -12.38 -6.62 13.29
C PRO A 259 -13.84 -6.17 13.27
N TRP A 260 -14.36 -5.79 12.12
CA TRP A 260 -15.77 -5.38 11.95
C TRP A 260 -16.77 -6.41 12.47
N GLY A 261 -16.50 -7.71 12.28
CA GLY A 261 -17.36 -8.79 12.77
C GLY A 261 -17.62 -8.77 14.29
N ASN A 262 -16.64 -8.35 15.08
CA ASN A 262 -16.79 -8.23 16.52
C ASN A 262 -17.68 -7.05 16.93
N TYR A 263 -17.73 -6.00 16.12
CA TYR A 263 -18.61 -4.86 16.39
C TYR A 263 -20.08 -5.25 16.20
N LEU A 264 -20.42 -5.96 15.15
CA LEU A 264 -21.79 -6.43 14.92
C LEU A 264 -22.24 -7.45 15.97
N ALA A 265 -21.38 -8.40 16.34
CA ALA A 265 -21.70 -9.41 17.35
C ALA A 265 -21.98 -8.81 18.76
N ASN A 266 -21.41 -7.65 19.06
CA ASN A 266 -21.59 -6.97 20.36
C ASN A 266 -22.73 -5.93 20.36
N HIS A 267 -23.38 -5.68 19.22
CA HIS A 267 -24.39 -4.63 19.07
C HIS A 267 -25.69 -5.12 18.41
N THR A 268 -25.80 -6.41 18.12
CA THR A 268 -27.04 -7.12 17.73
C THR A 268 -27.53 -8.02 18.85
#